data_f365a6d2d000ea77f42cf9da4a808f6c
#
_entry.id   f365a6d2d000ea77f42cf9da4a808f6c
#
_cell.length_a   1.000
_cell.length_b   1.000
_cell.length_c   1.000
_cell.angle_alpha   90.00
_cell.angle_beta   90.00
_cell.angle_gamma   90.00
#
_symmetry.space_group_name_H-M   'P 1'
#
loop_
_entity.id
_entity.type
_entity.pdbx_description
1 polymer ?
#
loop_
_entity_poly.entity_id
_entity_poly.type
_entity_poly.pdbx_seq_one_letter_code
_entity_poly.pdbx_strand_id
1 'polypeptide(L)'
;MKNYTGPIFIIIAATLWAFDGLIRQHLYTLPPITIIFFEHLFGLIILFPFIYKYLLGTRLTKREWWLVILISILSGLFGTLWFTTALGKVHFISISVVFLLQKLQPIFAITSARIFLKEKMDGRYVKWAVLALGAAFFVTFKNGYVNFATGEGTIIAALYALGAAFAWGTSTTFSKMLLGKVDAKVSTFYRFLVTVIITIPILFLFGYGASLSTPTISQFGFLALIAVSTGMLALLIYYKGLAKTSVHVSTILELTFPFIAIILDMVINNTVLSLSQWIASFALVYSIYKIVKLREEVALL
;
A
#
# COMPACT_ATOMS: atom_id res chain seq x y z
N MET A 1 11.07 -10.63 26.24
CA MET A 1 11.37 -9.33 25.59
C MET A 1 10.23 -8.95 24.66
N LYS A 2 9.68 -7.76 24.82
CA LYS A 2 8.57 -7.26 23.98
C LYS A 2 9.01 -7.14 22.51
N ASN A 3 8.32 -7.82 21.61
CA ASN A 3 8.72 -7.85 20.19
C ASN A 3 7.94 -6.82 19.37
N TYR A 4 8.36 -5.55 19.43
CA TYR A 4 7.80 -4.44 18.62
C TYR A 4 8.31 -4.42 17.19
N THR A 5 9.22 -5.30 16.79
CA THR A 5 9.89 -5.26 15.48
C THR A 5 8.90 -5.29 14.31
N GLY A 6 7.86 -6.14 14.39
CA GLY A 6 6.85 -6.23 13.34
C GLY A 6 6.08 -4.92 13.15
N PRO A 7 5.41 -4.39 14.20
CA PRO A 7 4.72 -3.11 14.14
C PRO A 7 5.58 -1.95 13.67
N ILE A 8 6.82 -1.82 14.17
CA ILE A 8 7.75 -0.75 13.78
C ILE A 8 8.04 -0.80 12.27
N PHE A 9 8.30 -1.97 11.71
CA PHE A 9 8.53 -2.10 10.27
C PHE A 9 7.33 -1.68 9.44
N ILE A 10 6.10 -1.98 9.89
CA ILE A 10 4.89 -1.56 9.18
C ILE A 10 4.74 -0.04 9.23
N ILE A 11 4.97 0.59 10.40
CA ILE A 11 4.92 2.05 10.56
C ILE A 11 5.96 2.73 9.65
N ILE A 12 7.20 2.21 9.60
CA ILE A 12 8.24 2.73 8.70
C ILE A 12 7.80 2.61 7.23
N ALA A 13 7.27 1.47 6.83
CA ALA A 13 6.79 1.28 5.46
C ALA A 13 5.64 2.23 5.11
N ALA A 14 4.66 2.40 6.02
CA ALA A 14 3.56 3.34 5.85
C ALA A 14 4.05 4.80 5.77
N THR A 15 5.10 5.15 6.52
CA THR A 15 5.77 6.45 6.44
C THR A 15 6.41 6.66 5.06
N LEU A 16 7.13 5.66 4.54
CA LEU A 16 7.72 5.73 3.20
C LEU A 16 6.63 5.90 2.12
N TRP A 17 5.53 5.16 2.21
CA TRP A 17 4.42 5.30 1.27
C TRP A 17 3.77 6.68 1.28
N ALA A 18 3.85 7.44 2.38
CA ALA A 18 3.31 8.79 2.42
C ALA A 18 4.01 9.75 1.44
N PHE A 19 5.26 9.46 1.06
CA PHE A 19 5.98 10.23 0.04
C PHE A 19 5.61 9.84 -1.40
N ASP A 20 4.98 8.67 -1.62
CA ASP A 20 4.70 8.15 -2.96
C ASP A 20 3.88 9.11 -3.81
N GLY A 21 2.83 9.70 -3.25
CA GLY A 21 1.97 10.64 -3.96
C GLY A 21 2.71 11.87 -4.47
N LEU A 22 3.66 12.41 -3.67
CA LEU A 22 4.47 13.56 -4.03
C LEU A 22 5.44 13.27 -5.19
N ILE A 23 5.95 12.04 -5.26
CA ILE A 23 6.86 11.63 -6.33
C ILE A 23 6.05 11.28 -7.57
N ARG A 24 4.97 10.52 -7.41
CA ARG A 24 4.13 9.99 -8.49
C ARG A 24 3.41 11.08 -9.28
N GLN A 25 3.10 12.24 -8.68
CA GLN A 25 2.50 13.37 -9.42
C GLN A 25 3.35 13.86 -10.59
N HIS A 26 4.68 13.66 -10.59
CA HIS A 26 5.56 14.00 -11.70
C HIS A 26 5.45 13.03 -12.90
N LEU A 27 4.71 11.95 -12.75
CA LEU A 27 4.53 10.89 -13.74
C LEU A 27 3.11 10.88 -14.36
N TYR A 28 2.25 11.86 -14.03
CA TYR A 28 0.84 11.85 -14.42
C TYR A 28 0.59 11.88 -15.94
N THR A 29 1.60 12.28 -16.74
CA THR A 29 1.52 12.26 -18.21
C THR A 29 1.75 10.87 -18.81
N LEU A 30 2.28 9.92 -18.02
CA LEU A 30 2.50 8.56 -18.47
C LEU A 30 1.26 7.70 -18.21
N PRO A 31 0.96 6.74 -19.11
CA PRO A 31 -0.08 5.75 -18.84
C PRO A 31 0.21 5.00 -17.55
N PRO A 32 -0.80 4.78 -16.68
CA PRO A 32 -0.61 4.08 -15.40
C PRO A 32 0.08 2.71 -15.52
N ILE A 33 -0.22 1.95 -16.58
CA ILE A 33 0.39 0.65 -16.83
C ILE A 33 1.89 0.75 -17.11
N THR A 34 2.34 1.83 -17.77
CA THR A 34 3.75 2.11 -18.04
C THR A 34 4.51 2.42 -16.75
N ILE A 35 3.90 3.20 -15.86
CA ILE A 35 4.46 3.51 -14.53
C ILE A 35 4.67 2.19 -13.75
N ILE A 36 3.64 1.33 -13.70
CA ILE A 36 3.71 0.04 -13.01
C ILE A 36 4.81 -0.85 -13.57
N PHE A 37 4.91 -0.93 -14.89
CA PHE A 37 5.94 -1.74 -15.53
C PHE A 37 7.34 -1.29 -15.10
N PHE A 38 7.67 -0.01 -15.24
CA PHE A 38 9.00 0.49 -14.88
C PHE A 38 9.28 0.44 -13.38
N GLU A 39 8.30 0.75 -12.52
CA GLU A 39 8.43 0.65 -11.06
C GLU A 39 8.83 -0.77 -10.65
N HIS A 40 8.14 -1.79 -11.17
CA HIS A 40 8.43 -3.17 -10.86
C HIS A 40 9.70 -3.68 -11.55
N LEU A 41 9.98 -3.26 -12.79
CA LEU A 41 11.19 -3.64 -13.50
C LEU A 41 12.44 -3.08 -12.82
N PHE A 42 12.46 -1.80 -12.45
CA PHE A 42 13.59 -1.20 -11.76
C PHE A 42 13.77 -1.81 -10.36
N GLY A 43 12.67 -2.01 -9.63
CA GLY A 43 12.74 -2.70 -8.34
C GLY A 43 13.30 -4.12 -8.47
N LEU A 44 12.92 -4.86 -9.50
CA LEU A 44 13.43 -6.19 -9.82
C LEU A 44 14.93 -6.18 -10.11
N ILE A 45 15.37 -5.27 -11.01
CA ILE A 45 16.79 -5.14 -11.41
C ILE A 45 17.65 -4.77 -10.22
N ILE A 46 17.23 -3.79 -9.43
CA ILE A 46 17.97 -3.29 -8.27
C ILE A 46 18.01 -4.34 -7.15
N LEU A 47 16.93 -5.08 -6.93
CA LEU A 47 16.88 -6.10 -5.88
C LEU A 47 17.70 -7.35 -6.22
N PHE A 48 17.80 -7.72 -7.50
CA PHE A 48 18.41 -8.97 -7.94
C PHE A 48 19.83 -9.22 -7.41
N PRO A 49 20.78 -8.27 -7.47
CA PRO A 49 22.16 -8.48 -6.97
C PRO A 49 22.21 -8.83 -5.47
N PHE A 50 21.25 -8.36 -4.68
CA PHE A 50 21.22 -8.57 -3.24
C PHE A 50 20.58 -9.89 -2.82
N ILE A 51 19.85 -10.55 -3.73
CA ILE A 51 19.06 -11.73 -3.38
C ILE A 51 19.34 -12.97 -4.22
N TYR A 52 20.16 -12.90 -5.30
CA TYR A 52 20.35 -14.03 -6.21
C TYR A 52 20.77 -15.31 -5.49
N LYS A 53 21.61 -15.22 -4.45
CA LYS A 53 22.02 -16.38 -3.63
C LYS A 53 20.84 -17.02 -2.88
N TYR A 54 19.89 -16.20 -2.41
CA TYR A 54 18.67 -16.69 -1.74
C TYR A 54 17.74 -17.37 -2.74
N LEU A 55 17.67 -16.87 -3.98
CA LEU A 55 16.87 -17.48 -5.05
C LEU A 55 17.35 -18.89 -5.39
N LEU A 56 18.66 -19.09 -5.48
CA LEU A 56 19.26 -20.40 -5.79
C LEU A 56 18.92 -21.45 -4.71
N GLY A 57 18.75 -21.04 -3.46
CA GLY A 57 18.40 -21.90 -2.33
C GLY A 57 16.90 -22.08 -2.09
N THR A 58 16.03 -21.32 -2.79
CA THR A 58 14.59 -21.33 -2.54
C THR A 58 13.83 -22.04 -3.65
N ARG A 59 13.12 -23.12 -3.30
CA ARG A 59 12.19 -23.80 -4.20
C ARG A 59 10.76 -23.56 -3.74
N LEU A 60 9.98 -22.86 -4.56
CA LEU A 60 8.57 -22.62 -4.28
C LEU A 60 7.73 -23.84 -4.67
N THR A 61 6.83 -24.23 -3.80
CA THR A 61 5.78 -25.23 -4.08
C THR A 61 4.73 -24.65 -5.03
N LYS A 62 3.90 -25.51 -5.64
CA LYS A 62 2.77 -25.07 -6.50
C LYS A 62 1.85 -24.08 -5.77
N ARG A 63 1.58 -24.30 -4.46
CA ARG A 63 0.73 -23.42 -3.66
C ARG A 63 1.37 -22.03 -3.47
N GLU A 64 2.67 -21.96 -3.20
CA GLU A 64 3.40 -20.71 -3.05
C GLU A 64 3.47 -19.93 -4.36
N TRP A 65 3.65 -20.60 -5.51
CA TRP A 65 3.55 -19.98 -6.82
C TRP A 65 2.17 -19.37 -7.09
N TRP A 66 1.10 -20.08 -6.74
CA TRP A 66 -0.25 -19.52 -6.84
C TRP A 66 -0.44 -18.29 -5.97
N LEU A 67 0.10 -18.28 -4.74
CA LEU A 67 0.07 -17.11 -3.88
C LEU A 67 0.86 -15.93 -4.49
N VAL A 68 2.06 -16.18 -5.04
CA VAL A 68 2.84 -15.15 -5.74
C VAL A 68 2.06 -14.55 -6.90
N ILE A 69 1.50 -15.39 -7.78
CA ILE A 69 0.70 -14.94 -8.92
C ILE A 69 -0.50 -14.10 -8.46
N LEU A 70 -1.25 -14.59 -7.48
CA LEU A 70 -2.43 -13.91 -6.95
C LEU A 70 -2.08 -12.55 -6.32
N ILE A 71 -1.01 -12.47 -5.53
CA ILE A 71 -0.50 -11.24 -4.95
C ILE A 71 -0.05 -10.26 -6.04
N SER A 72 0.65 -10.74 -7.07
CA SER A 72 1.11 -9.93 -8.20
C SER A 72 -0.05 -9.34 -9.00
N ILE A 73 -1.08 -10.14 -9.26
CA ILE A 73 -2.30 -9.70 -9.95
C ILE A 73 -3.07 -8.68 -9.09
N LEU A 74 -3.33 -9.00 -7.82
CA LEU A 74 -4.14 -8.14 -6.96
C LEU A 74 -3.41 -6.84 -6.61
N SER A 75 -2.22 -6.96 -6.02
CA SER A 75 -1.51 -5.79 -5.48
C SER A 75 -0.52 -5.18 -6.46
N GLY A 76 0.24 -6.00 -7.19
CA GLY A 76 1.21 -5.51 -8.16
C GLY A 76 0.55 -4.83 -9.35
N LEU A 77 -0.49 -5.47 -9.92
CA LEU A 77 -1.17 -4.96 -11.11
C LEU A 77 -2.43 -4.16 -10.73
N PHE A 78 -3.52 -4.83 -10.36
CA PHE A 78 -4.83 -4.17 -10.24
C PHE A 78 -4.87 -3.08 -9.17
N GLY A 79 -4.33 -3.32 -7.97
CA GLY A 79 -4.33 -2.33 -6.90
C GLY A 79 -3.62 -1.05 -7.33
N THR A 80 -2.40 -1.18 -7.88
CA THR A 80 -1.61 -0.03 -8.32
C THR A 80 -2.19 0.61 -9.58
N LEU A 81 -2.66 -0.18 -10.56
CA LEU A 81 -3.27 0.32 -11.79
C LEU A 81 -4.54 1.12 -11.49
N TRP A 82 -5.45 0.55 -10.73
CA TRP A 82 -6.73 1.19 -10.42
C TRP A 82 -6.55 2.44 -9.58
N PHE A 83 -5.67 2.42 -8.58
CA PHE A 83 -5.41 3.60 -7.76
C PHE A 83 -4.75 4.72 -8.57
N THR A 84 -3.71 4.42 -9.36
CA THR A 84 -3.04 5.41 -10.21
C THR A 84 -4.01 5.99 -11.26
N THR A 85 -4.87 5.15 -11.86
CA THR A 85 -5.92 5.59 -12.77
C THR A 85 -6.95 6.47 -12.07
N ALA A 86 -7.38 6.11 -10.86
CA ALA A 86 -8.32 6.89 -10.07
C ALA A 86 -7.75 8.29 -9.75
N LEU A 87 -6.48 8.36 -9.31
CA LEU A 87 -5.80 9.63 -9.03
C LEU A 87 -5.73 10.52 -10.28
N GLY A 88 -5.37 9.97 -11.43
CA GLY A 88 -5.33 10.70 -12.69
C GLY A 88 -6.70 11.30 -13.07
N LYS A 89 -7.80 10.57 -12.84
CA LYS A 89 -9.17 11.03 -13.13
C LYS A 89 -9.66 12.17 -12.23
N VAL A 90 -9.11 12.32 -11.05
CA VAL A 90 -9.42 13.41 -10.10
C VAL A 90 -8.29 14.43 -10.02
N HIS A 91 -7.40 14.46 -11.00
CA HIS A 91 -6.28 15.41 -11.07
C HIS A 91 -5.43 15.45 -9.79
N PHE A 92 -5.25 14.30 -9.14
CA PHE A 92 -4.49 14.13 -7.88
C PHE A 92 -5.01 14.95 -6.69
N ILE A 93 -6.29 15.32 -6.67
CA ILE A 93 -6.91 16.02 -5.54
C ILE A 93 -6.90 15.13 -4.31
N SER A 94 -6.14 15.49 -3.28
CA SER A 94 -5.92 14.69 -2.07
C SER A 94 -7.16 14.50 -1.18
N ILE A 95 -8.11 15.44 -1.22
CA ILE A 95 -9.36 15.38 -0.45
C ILE A 95 -10.52 14.74 -1.24
N SER A 96 -10.22 14.07 -2.34
CA SER A 96 -11.23 13.49 -3.23
C SER A 96 -11.84 12.19 -2.69
N VAL A 97 -12.93 11.79 -3.33
CA VAL A 97 -13.58 10.49 -3.09
C VAL A 97 -12.64 9.29 -3.25
N VAL A 98 -11.57 9.43 -4.05
CA VAL A 98 -10.54 8.38 -4.25
C VAL A 98 -9.86 8.04 -2.93
N PHE A 99 -9.41 9.06 -2.21
CA PHE A 99 -8.77 8.84 -0.90
C PHE A 99 -9.76 8.36 0.17
N LEU A 100 -11.04 8.80 0.11
CA LEU A 100 -12.07 8.28 1.00
C LEU A 100 -12.24 6.77 0.83
N LEU A 101 -12.43 6.30 -0.41
CA LEU A 101 -12.69 4.90 -0.69
C LEU A 101 -11.46 4.02 -0.48
N GLN A 102 -10.27 4.54 -0.72
CA GLN A 102 -9.02 3.85 -0.41
C GLN A 102 -8.88 3.56 1.11
N LYS A 103 -9.45 4.40 1.99
CA LYS A 103 -9.47 4.13 3.45
C LYS A 103 -10.34 2.93 3.85
N LEU A 104 -11.10 2.34 2.93
CA LEU A 104 -11.83 1.09 3.16
C LEU A 104 -10.92 -0.16 3.04
N GLN A 105 -9.68 -0.02 2.59
CA GLN A 105 -8.70 -1.11 2.49
C GLN A 105 -8.62 -1.97 3.77
N PRO A 106 -8.58 -1.41 4.99
CA PRO A 106 -8.56 -2.22 6.21
C PRO A 106 -9.77 -3.15 6.36
N ILE A 107 -10.94 -2.75 5.89
CA ILE A 107 -12.15 -3.57 5.96
C ILE A 107 -11.97 -4.83 5.11
N PHE A 108 -11.46 -4.69 3.88
CA PHE A 108 -11.18 -5.82 2.99
C PHE A 108 -10.07 -6.72 3.53
N ALA A 109 -8.99 -6.14 4.10
CA ALA A 109 -7.90 -6.89 4.70
C ALA A 109 -8.36 -7.69 5.91
N ILE A 110 -9.11 -7.09 6.83
CA ILE A 110 -9.66 -7.74 8.03
C ILE A 110 -10.63 -8.85 7.64
N THR A 111 -11.54 -8.58 6.70
CA THR A 111 -12.52 -9.57 6.24
C THR A 111 -11.84 -10.76 5.59
N SER A 112 -10.90 -10.53 4.68
CA SER A 112 -10.15 -11.62 4.02
C SER A 112 -9.28 -12.40 5.01
N ALA A 113 -8.65 -11.74 5.98
CA ALA A 113 -7.87 -12.41 7.02
C ALA A 113 -8.74 -13.31 7.92
N ARG A 114 -9.96 -12.86 8.25
CA ARG A 114 -10.92 -13.68 8.99
C ARG A 114 -11.35 -14.92 8.20
N ILE A 115 -11.56 -14.80 6.90
CA ILE A 115 -11.99 -15.90 6.03
C ILE A 115 -10.85 -16.88 5.78
N PHE A 116 -9.70 -16.41 5.30
CA PHE A 116 -8.63 -17.26 4.79
C PHE A 116 -7.60 -17.67 5.84
N LEU A 117 -7.31 -16.82 6.84
CA LEU A 117 -6.35 -17.09 7.92
C LEU A 117 -7.05 -17.47 9.22
N LYS A 118 -8.39 -17.34 9.30
CA LYS A 118 -9.18 -17.54 10.51
C LYS A 118 -8.69 -16.69 11.69
N GLU A 119 -8.14 -15.49 11.40
CA GLU A 119 -7.70 -14.58 12.44
C GLU A 119 -8.87 -14.20 13.36
N LYS A 120 -8.65 -14.38 14.66
CA LYS A 120 -9.62 -13.97 15.69
C LYS A 120 -9.29 -12.55 16.15
N MET A 121 -10.32 -11.75 16.37
CA MET A 121 -10.19 -10.39 16.87
C MET A 121 -10.81 -10.29 18.27
N ASP A 122 -10.09 -9.70 19.21
CA ASP A 122 -10.62 -9.31 20.52
C ASP A 122 -11.56 -8.09 20.34
N GLY A 123 -12.65 -8.03 21.10
CA GLY A 123 -13.57 -6.89 21.11
C GLY A 123 -12.87 -5.57 21.46
N ARG A 124 -11.83 -5.61 22.31
CA ARG A 124 -11.00 -4.44 22.62
C ARG A 124 -10.26 -3.93 21.37
N TYR A 125 -9.75 -4.84 20.51
CA TYR A 125 -9.14 -4.50 19.25
C TYR A 125 -10.14 -3.77 18.33
N VAL A 126 -11.36 -4.30 18.19
CA VAL A 126 -12.40 -3.72 17.33
C VAL A 126 -12.70 -2.27 17.73
N LYS A 127 -12.81 -1.98 19.03
CA LYS A 127 -13.00 -0.62 19.55
C LYS A 127 -11.91 0.35 19.06
N TRP A 128 -10.64 -0.05 19.21
CA TRP A 128 -9.52 0.81 18.80
C TRP A 128 -9.36 0.89 17.29
N ALA A 129 -9.70 -0.17 16.55
CA ALA A 129 -9.70 -0.17 15.09
C ALA A 129 -10.75 0.79 14.51
N VAL A 130 -11.97 0.80 15.07
CA VAL A 130 -13.03 1.72 14.67
C VAL A 130 -12.62 3.17 14.98
N LEU A 131 -12.04 3.42 16.15
CA LEU A 131 -11.53 4.75 16.49
C LEU A 131 -10.39 5.18 15.55
N ALA A 132 -9.46 4.28 15.21
CA ALA A 132 -8.37 4.56 14.26
C ALA A 132 -8.89 4.89 12.86
N LEU A 133 -9.88 4.16 12.35
CA LEU A 133 -10.52 4.43 11.05
C LEU A 133 -11.23 5.78 11.03
N GLY A 134 -12.03 6.08 12.06
CA GLY A 134 -12.69 7.38 12.20
C GLY A 134 -11.68 8.53 12.33
N ALA A 135 -10.63 8.34 13.11
CA ALA A 135 -9.55 9.31 13.23
C ALA A 135 -8.81 9.51 11.88
N ALA A 136 -8.47 8.45 11.16
CA ALA A 136 -7.85 8.54 9.84
C ALA A 136 -8.73 9.29 8.82
N PHE A 137 -10.05 9.18 8.93
CA PHE A 137 -10.99 9.98 8.15
C PHE A 137 -10.81 11.48 8.43
N PHE A 138 -10.91 11.92 9.68
CA PHE A 138 -10.78 13.34 10.03
C PHE A 138 -9.36 13.89 9.90
N VAL A 139 -8.33 13.05 9.96
CA VAL A 139 -6.95 13.41 9.59
C VAL A 139 -6.89 13.77 8.10
N THR A 140 -7.49 12.95 7.23
CA THR A 140 -7.46 13.15 5.78
C THR A 140 -8.38 14.30 5.35
N PHE A 141 -9.57 14.39 5.92
CA PHE A 141 -10.63 15.31 5.49
C PHE A 141 -10.84 16.42 6.52
N LYS A 142 -10.29 17.60 6.23
CA LYS A 142 -10.40 18.79 7.08
C LYS A 142 -11.87 19.07 7.41
N ASN A 143 -12.21 19.11 8.71
CA ASN A 143 -13.57 19.29 9.20
C ASN A 143 -14.60 18.27 8.64
N GLY A 144 -14.14 17.10 8.21
CA GLY A 144 -14.97 16.06 7.60
C GLY A 144 -15.42 16.36 6.16
N TYR A 145 -14.89 17.40 5.51
CA TYR A 145 -15.25 17.75 4.14
C TYR A 145 -14.58 16.80 3.14
N VAL A 146 -15.42 16.15 2.33
CA VAL A 146 -14.98 15.32 1.20
C VAL A 146 -15.44 15.97 -0.10
N ASN A 147 -14.53 16.18 -1.04
CA ASN A 147 -14.88 16.68 -2.36
C ASN A 147 -15.42 15.53 -3.24
N PHE A 148 -16.73 15.50 -3.45
CA PHE A 148 -17.40 14.57 -4.35
C PHE A 148 -17.54 15.12 -5.78
N ALA A 149 -17.29 16.41 -6.00
CA ALA A 149 -17.43 17.10 -7.28
C ALA A 149 -16.04 17.30 -7.92
N THR A 150 -15.35 16.21 -8.28
CA THR A 150 -14.00 16.25 -8.84
C THR A 150 -13.98 16.19 -10.38
N GLY A 151 -15.13 16.45 -11.04
CA GLY A 151 -15.30 16.44 -12.49
C GLY A 151 -16.09 15.22 -13.00
N GLU A 152 -16.22 15.10 -14.30
CA GLU A 152 -17.01 14.03 -14.96
C GLU A 152 -16.51 12.62 -14.67
N GLY A 153 -15.23 12.45 -14.33
CA GLY A 153 -14.61 11.19 -14.00
C GLY A 153 -14.84 10.68 -12.56
N THR A 154 -15.55 11.43 -11.70
CA THR A 154 -15.64 11.17 -10.25
C THR A 154 -16.18 9.77 -9.92
N ILE A 155 -17.26 9.34 -10.56
CA ILE A 155 -17.87 8.01 -10.31
C ILE A 155 -16.92 6.89 -10.73
N ILE A 156 -16.30 7.03 -11.90
CA ILE A 156 -15.33 6.03 -12.41
C ILE A 156 -14.10 5.98 -11.51
N ALA A 157 -13.60 7.15 -11.07
CA ALA A 157 -12.50 7.23 -10.11
C ALA A 157 -12.84 6.56 -8.79
N ALA A 158 -14.08 6.74 -8.29
CA ALA A 158 -14.57 6.09 -7.08
C ALA A 158 -14.58 4.55 -7.21
N LEU A 159 -15.05 4.02 -8.34
CA LEU A 159 -15.05 2.58 -8.60
C LEU A 159 -13.62 2.01 -8.67
N TYR A 160 -12.70 2.69 -9.34
CA TYR A 160 -11.30 2.29 -9.37
C TYR A 160 -10.66 2.34 -7.98
N ALA A 161 -10.94 3.37 -7.18
CA ALA A 161 -10.40 3.50 -5.82
C ALA A 161 -10.92 2.38 -4.90
N LEU A 162 -12.21 2.04 -5.00
CA LEU A 162 -12.81 0.92 -4.26
C LEU A 162 -12.19 -0.42 -4.69
N GLY A 163 -12.03 -0.64 -5.99
CA GLY A 163 -11.36 -1.81 -6.54
C GLY A 163 -9.91 -1.93 -6.05
N ALA A 164 -9.18 -0.83 -6.01
CA ALA A 164 -7.81 -0.79 -5.47
C ALA A 164 -7.78 -1.13 -3.98
N ALA A 165 -8.68 -0.58 -3.18
CA ALA A 165 -8.80 -0.89 -1.75
C ALA A 165 -9.09 -2.38 -1.51
N PHE A 166 -10.00 -2.97 -2.31
CA PHE A 166 -10.27 -4.41 -2.29
C PHE A 166 -9.03 -5.23 -2.66
N ALA A 167 -8.37 -4.88 -3.77
CA ALA A 167 -7.23 -5.62 -4.30
C ALA A 167 -6.04 -5.60 -3.31
N TRP A 168 -5.66 -4.44 -2.79
CA TRP A 168 -4.58 -4.32 -1.81
C TRP A 168 -4.95 -4.97 -0.48
N GLY A 169 -6.15 -4.72 0.04
CA GLY A 169 -6.61 -5.29 1.30
C GLY A 169 -6.60 -6.82 1.28
N THR A 170 -7.17 -7.41 0.24
CA THR A 170 -7.21 -8.87 0.08
C THR A 170 -5.81 -9.45 -0.16
N SER A 171 -4.98 -8.77 -0.96
CA SER A 171 -3.59 -9.16 -1.21
C SER A 171 -2.73 -9.22 0.06
N THR A 172 -2.99 -8.36 1.04
CA THR A 172 -2.29 -8.39 2.35
C THR A 172 -2.45 -9.75 3.04
N THR A 173 -3.64 -10.34 2.98
CA THR A 173 -3.91 -11.67 3.53
C THR A 173 -3.11 -12.76 2.82
N PHE A 174 -3.10 -12.76 1.48
CA PHE A 174 -2.32 -13.74 0.71
C PHE A 174 -0.82 -13.53 0.87
N SER A 175 -0.37 -12.28 0.97
CA SER A 175 1.02 -11.96 1.31
C SER A 175 1.41 -12.53 2.67
N LYS A 176 0.54 -12.42 3.69
CA LYS A 176 0.76 -13.03 5.00
C LYS A 176 0.88 -14.56 4.92
N MET A 177 0.03 -15.22 4.10
CA MET A 177 0.12 -16.67 3.88
C MET A 177 1.45 -17.07 3.25
N LEU A 178 1.91 -16.33 2.24
CA LEU A 178 3.19 -16.57 1.57
C LEU A 178 4.37 -16.38 2.53
N LEU A 179 4.37 -15.28 3.28
CA LEU A 179 5.42 -14.92 4.24
C LEU A 179 5.54 -15.87 5.45
N GLY A 180 4.55 -16.70 5.67
CA GLY A 180 4.63 -17.82 6.63
C GLY A 180 5.55 -18.95 6.18
N LYS A 181 5.97 -18.98 4.91
CA LYS A 181 6.79 -20.04 4.27
C LYS A 181 8.00 -19.51 3.52
N VAL A 182 7.91 -18.32 2.96
CA VAL A 182 8.89 -17.74 2.04
C VAL A 182 9.44 -16.45 2.62
N ASP A 183 10.76 -16.26 2.55
CA ASP A 183 11.42 -15.03 3.03
C ASP A 183 10.87 -13.78 2.34
N ALA A 184 10.84 -12.67 3.07
CA ALA A 184 10.31 -11.40 2.61
C ALA A 184 11.02 -10.88 1.33
N LYS A 185 12.36 -11.07 1.22
CA LYS A 185 13.13 -10.64 0.06
C LYS A 185 12.74 -11.44 -1.18
N VAL A 186 12.65 -12.77 -1.04
CA VAL A 186 12.28 -13.70 -2.11
C VAL A 186 10.83 -13.44 -2.55
N SER A 187 9.92 -13.25 -1.59
CA SER A 187 8.52 -12.91 -1.87
C SER A 187 8.39 -11.59 -2.64
N THR A 188 9.16 -10.57 -2.26
CA THR A 188 9.18 -9.28 -2.98
C THR A 188 9.70 -9.43 -4.39
N PHE A 189 10.80 -10.17 -4.58
CA PHE A 189 11.38 -10.39 -5.90
C PHE A 189 10.41 -11.10 -6.84
N TYR A 190 9.86 -12.24 -6.43
CA TYR A 190 8.92 -12.97 -7.27
C TYR A 190 7.63 -12.21 -7.55
N ARG A 191 7.14 -11.41 -6.59
CA ARG A 191 6.04 -10.49 -6.85
C ARG A 191 6.38 -9.48 -7.95
N PHE A 192 7.56 -8.86 -7.91
CA PHE A 192 7.98 -7.92 -8.94
C PHE A 192 8.16 -8.61 -10.30
N LEU A 193 8.85 -9.75 -10.31
CA LEU A 193 9.06 -10.55 -11.53
C LEU A 193 7.73 -10.91 -12.21
N VAL A 194 6.79 -11.47 -11.45
CA VAL A 194 5.50 -11.90 -12.00
C VAL A 194 4.67 -10.68 -12.44
N THR A 195 4.72 -9.56 -11.70
CA THR A 195 4.04 -8.33 -12.13
C THR A 195 4.61 -7.81 -13.45
N VAL A 196 5.94 -7.78 -13.63
CA VAL A 196 6.58 -7.40 -14.91
C VAL A 196 6.13 -8.34 -16.03
N ILE A 197 6.16 -9.65 -15.80
CA ILE A 197 5.74 -10.65 -16.81
C ILE A 197 4.28 -10.45 -17.24
N ILE A 198 3.38 -10.15 -16.29
CA ILE A 198 1.96 -9.93 -16.59
C ILE A 198 1.72 -8.59 -17.27
N THR A 199 2.47 -7.54 -16.92
CA THR A 199 2.28 -6.21 -17.51
C THR A 199 2.74 -6.12 -18.97
N ILE A 200 3.74 -6.92 -19.39
CA ILE A 200 4.23 -6.94 -20.79
C ILE A 200 3.10 -7.23 -21.79
N PRO A 201 2.38 -8.35 -21.74
CA PRO A 201 1.31 -8.60 -22.69
C PRO A 201 0.19 -7.55 -22.62
N ILE A 202 -0.12 -7.01 -21.44
CA ILE A 202 -1.12 -5.96 -21.28
C ILE A 202 -0.71 -4.69 -22.02
N LEU A 203 0.56 -4.25 -21.89
CA LEU A 203 1.09 -3.10 -22.62
C LEU A 203 0.87 -3.22 -24.14
N PHE A 204 1.17 -4.38 -24.71
CA PHE A 204 1.04 -4.58 -26.17
C PHE A 204 -0.41 -4.82 -26.60
N LEU A 205 -1.18 -5.61 -25.89
CA LEU A 205 -2.57 -5.92 -26.25
C LEU A 205 -3.50 -4.71 -26.17
N PHE A 206 -3.25 -3.79 -25.24
CA PHE A 206 -4.03 -2.54 -25.09
C PHE A 206 -3.41 -1.34 -25.81
N GLY A 207 -2.39 -1.53 -26.65
CA GLY A 207 -1.83 -0.46 -27.49
C GLY A 207 -0.88 0.50 -26.75
N TYR A 208 -0.43 0.16 -25.54
CA TYR A 208 0.51 0.99 -24.77
C TYR A 208 1.99 0.67 -25.05
N GLY A 209 2.31 -0.23 -25.99
CA GLY A 209 3.71 -0.59 -26.28
C GLY A 209 4.61 0.60 -26.62
N ALA A 210 4.11 1.55 -27.40
CA ALA A 210 4.85 2.77 -27.72
C ALA A 210 5.17 3.65 -26.51
N SER A 211 4.37 3.58 -25.45
CA SER A 211 4.59 4.39 -24.24
C SER A 211 5.83 3.97 -23.43
N LEU A 212 6.46 2.85 -23.76
CA LEU A 212 7.72 2.43 -23.14
C LEU A 212 8.91 3.34 -23.54
N SER A 213 8.82 4.01 -24.68
CA SER A 213 9.85 4.93 -25.18
C SER A 213 9.52 6.41 -24.90
N THR A 214 8.38 6.72 -24.29
CA THR A 214 7.95 8.11 -24.07
C THR A 214 8.47 8.78 -22.78
N PRO A 215 8.89 8.05 -21.70
CA PRO A 215 9.36 8.71 -20.50
C PRO A 215 10.60 9.56 -20.77
N THR A 216 10.57 10.79 -20.26
CA THR A 216 11.74 11.69 -20.29
C THR A 216 12.82 11.21 -19.31
N ILE A 217 14.05 11.71 -19.41
CA ILE A 217 15.14 11.41 -18.47
C ILE A 217 14.73 11.75 -17.02
N SER A 218 14.03 12.87 -16.82
CA SER A 218 13.51 13.25 -15.50
C SER A 218 12.48 12.23 -14.99
N GLN A 219 11.56 11.77 -15.83
CA GLN A 219 10.56 10.77 -15.47
C GLN A 219 11.21 9.41 -15.16
N PHE A 220 12.24 9.00 -15.90
CA PHE A 220 13.03 7.81 -15.51
C PHE A 220 13.67 7.97 -14.15
N GLY A 221 14.17 9.17 -13.80
CA GLY A 221 14.66 9.46 -12.46
C GLY A 221 13.59 9.28 -11.37
N PHE A 222 12.39 9.81 -11.58
CA PHE A 222 11.26 9.63 -10.65
C PHE A 222 10.79 8.17 -10.56
N LEU A 223 10.74 7.44 -11.69
CA LEU A 223 10.42 6.00 -11.71
C LEU A 223 11.45 5.19 -10.91
N ALA A 224 12.74 5.48 -11.07
CA ALA A 224 13.81 4.85 -10.30
C ALA A 224 13.71 5.21 -8.80
N LEU A 225 13.41 6.46 -8.47
CA LEU A 225 13.22 6.91 -7.09
C LEU A 225 12.05 6.20 -6.42
N ILE A 226 10.89 6.08 -7.09
CA ILE A 226 9.75 5.30 -6.61
C ILE A 226 10.17 3.84 -6.42
N ALA A 227 10.79 3.23 -7.43
CA ALA A 227 11.22 1.83 -7.35
C ALA A 227 12.09 1.55 -6.13
N VAL A 228 13.08 2.42 -5.85
CA VAL A 228 13.99 2.23 -4.72
C VAL A 228 13.32 2.53 -3.38
N SER A 229 12.55 3.61 -3.28
CA SER A 229 12.03 4.13 -2.00
C SER A 229 10.67 3.54 -1.63
N THR A 230 9.62 4.02 -2.26
CA THR A 230 8.22 3.70 -1.92
C THR A 230 7.75 2.37 -2.50
N GLY A 231 8.39 1.89 -3.56
CA GLY A 231 8.15 0.58 -4.15
C GLY A 231 8.88 -0.54 -3.39
N MET A 232 10.13 -0.80 -3.78
CA MET A 232 10.91 -1.96 -3.30
C MET A 232 11.25 -1.90 -1.81
N LEU A 233 11.87 -0.79 -1.35
CA LEU A 233 12.33 -0.70 0.04
C LEU A 233 11.17 -0.72 1.03
N ALA A 234 10.14 0.08 0.77
CA ALA A 234 8.94 0.11 1.59
C ALA A 234 8.27 -1.27 1.66
N LEU A 235 8.14 -1.96 0.51
CA LEU A 235 7.54 -3.29 0.46
C LEU A 235 8.40 -4.33 1.20
N LEU A 236 9.72 -4.31 1.07
CA LEU A 236 10.63 -5.21 1.81
C LEU A 236 10.49 -5.03 3.33
N ILE A 237 10.45 -3.78 3.79
CA ILE A 237 10.27 -3.45 5.21
C ILE A 237 8.87 -3.89 5.66
N TYR A 238 7.83 -3.59 4.86
CA TYR A 238 6.46 -4.00 5.13
C TYR A 238 6.33 -5.53 5.25
N TYR A 239 6.88 -6.29 4.32
CA TYR A 239 6.82 -7.75 4.35
C TYR A 239 7.55 -8.35 5.54
N LYS A 240 8.69 -7.77 5.98
CA LYS A 240 9.35 -8.15 7.24
C LYS A 240 8.45 -7.89 8.46
N GLY A 241 7.71 -6.78 8.43
CA GLY A 241 6.74 -6.43 9.47
C GLY A 241 5.53 -7.35 9.47
N LEU A 242 4.93 -7.56 8.30
CA LEU A 242 3.76 -8.41 8.10
C LEU A 242 4.03 -9.87 8.45
N ALA A 243 5.24 -10.40 8.16
CA ALA A 243 5.64 -11.74 8.57
C ALA A 243 5.49 -11.96 10.09
N LYS A 244 5.72 -10.91 10.89
CA LYS A 244 5.70 -10.94 12.37
C LYS A 244 4.44 -10.37 13.00
N THR A 245 3.47 -9.88 12.21
CA THR A 245 2.27 -9.19 12.71
C THR A 245 1.05 -9.80 12.03
N SER A 246 -0.09 -9.89 12.74
CA SER A 246 -1.35 -10.31 12.12
C SER A 246 -1.84 -9.29 11.10
N VAL A 247 -2.64 -9.72 10.13
CA VAL A 247 -3.16 -8.85 9.07
C VAL A 247 -4.02 -7.74 9.66
N HIS A 248 -4.93 -8.06 10.58
CA HIS A 248 -5.81 -7.07 11.18
C HIS A 248 -5.05 -5.97 11.94
N VAL A 249 -3.94 -6.29 12.62
CA VAL A 249 -3.09 -5.29 13.26
C VAL A 249 -2.32 -4.49 12.21
N SER A 250 -1.72 -5.18 11.22
CA SER A 250 -0.90 -4.55 10.18
C SER A 250 -1.66 -3.46 9.44
N THR A 251 -2.89 -3.76 9.02
CA THR A 251 -3.70 -2.83 8.21
C THR A 251 -4.13 -1.57 8.99
N ILE A 252 -4.26 -1.64 10.33
CA ILE A 252 -4.50 -0.45 11.14
C ILE A 252 -3.21 0.36 11.34
N LEU A 253 -2.04 -0.30 11.46
CA LEU A 253 -0.76 0.40 11.51
C LEU A 253 -0.45 1.16 10.22
N GLU A 254 -0.93 0.68 9.07
CA GLU A 254 -0.83 1.38 7.78
C GLU A 254 -1.57 2.73 7.79
N LEU A 255 -2.53 2.96 8.70
CA LEU A 255 -3.16 4.28 8.90
C LEU A 255 -2.19 5.36 9.43
N THR A 256 -0.95 5.00 9.73
CA THR A 256 0.14 5.99 9.91
C THR A 256 0.36 6.79 8.62
N PHE A 257 0.11 6.22 7.44
CA PHE A 257 0.22 6.90 6.14
C PHE A 257 -0.52 8.25 6.09
N PRO A 258 -1.84 8.34 6.34
CA PRO A 258 -2.54 9.64 6.27
C PRO A 258 -2.02 10.65 7.30
N PHE A 259 -1.57 10.21 8.46
CA PHE A 259 -0.98 11.10 9.47
C PHE A 259 0.33 11.73 8.96
N ILE A 260 1.21 10.93 8.38
CA ILE A 260 2.46 11.45 7.79
C ILE A 260 2.16 12.32 6.57
N ALA A 261 1.21 11.93 5.72
CA ALA A 261 0.84 12.68 4.53
C ALA A 261 0.38 14.11 4.85
N ILE A 262 -0.42 14.33 5.91
CA ILE A 262 -0.82 15.68 6.30
C ILE A 262 0.33 16.50 6.88
N ILE A 263 1.28 15.87 7.57
CA ILE A 263 2.48 16.56 8.05
C ILE A 263 3.34 17.00 6.86
N LEU A 264 3.50 16.14 5.85
CA LEU A 264 4.21 16.48 4.61
C LEU A 264 3.52 17.64 3.88
N ASP A 265 2.18 17.61 3.79
CA ASP A 265 1.41 18.69 3.17
C ASP A 265 1.59 20.02 3.93
N MET A 266 1.59 19.98 5.26
CA MET A 266 1.87 21.14 6.09
C MET A 266 3.27 21.73 5.85
N VAL A 267 4.28 20.86 5.73
CA VAL A 267 5.69 21.30 5.57
C VAL A 267 5.97 21.77 4.13
N ILE A 268 5.45 21.05 3.13
CA ILE A 268 5.77 21.30 1.72
C ILE A 268 4.88 22.41 1.14
N ASN A 269 3.59 22.38 1.44
CA ASN A 269 2.59 23.28 0.89
C ASN A 269 2.19 24.41 1.84
N ASN A 270 2.84 24.50 3.03
CA ASN A 270 2.53 25.49 4.08
C ASN A 270 1.06 25.48 4.49
N THR A 271 0.39 24.32 4.43
CA THR A 271 -1.02 24.19 4.82
C THR A 271 -1.18 24.28 6.34
N VAL A 272 -2.24 24.94 6.81
CA VAL A 272 -2.55 25.01 8.25
C VAL A 272 -3.55 23.92 8.59
N LEU A 273 -3.17 23.04 9.52
CA LEU A 273 -4.05 21.98 9.99
C LEU A 273 -5.18 22.58 10.85
N SER A 274 -6.40 22.10 10.63
CA SER A 274 -7.55 22.46 11.45
C SER A 274 -7.49 21.81 12.83
N LEU A 275 -8.25 22.32 13.77
CA LEU A 275 -8.40 21.73 15.11
C LEU A 275 -8.89 20.28 15.02
N SER A 276 -9.82 19.98 14.09
CA SER A 276 -10.33 18.62 13.87
C SER A 276 -9.20 17.67 13.42
N GLN A 277 -8.29 18.12 12.56
CA GLN A 277 -7.14 17.31 12.12
C GLN A 277 -6.14 17.05 13.24
N TRP A 278 -5.88 18.03 14.12
CA TRP A 278 -5.03 17.85 15.29
C TRP A 278 -5.61 16.85 16.28
N ILE A 279 -6.90 17.01 16.66
CA ILE A 279 -7.59 16.07 17.57
C ILE A 279 -7.59 14.66 16.98
N ALA A 280 -7.91 14.53 15.68
CA ALA A 280 -7.92 13.25 14.99
C ALA A 280 -6.52 12.61 14.91
N SER A 281 -5.48 13.41 14.72
CA SER A 281 -4.08 12.91 14.71
C SER A 281 -3.69 12.30 16.06
N PHE A 282 -4.01 12.97 17.16
CA PHE A 282 -3.78 12.43 18.51
C PHE A 282 -4.60 11.15 18.75
N ALA A 283 -5.88 11.12 18.35
CA ALA A 283 -6.74 9.95 18.49
C ALA A 283 -6.21 8.76 17.68
N LEU A 284 -5.70 9.01 16.46
CA LEU A 284 -5.12 7.99 15.59
C LEU A 284 -3.84 7.38 16.20
N VAL A 285 -2.90 8.22 16.61
CA VAL A 285 -1.63 7.77 17.22
C VAL A 285 -1.92 7.00 18.52
N TYR A 286 -2.84 7.48 19.33
CA TYR A 286 -3.24 6.78 20.56
C TYR A 286 -3.91 5.42 20.28
N SER A 287 -4.76 5.34 19.26
CA SER A 287 -5.40 4.08 18.84
C SER A 287 -4.37 3.06 18.35
N ILE A 288 -3.41 3.50 17.53
CA ILE A 288 -2.30 2.67 17.06
C ILE A 288 -1.49 2.13 18.26
N TYR A 289 -1.13 3.00 19.20
CA TYR A 289 -0.43 2.60 20.43
C TYR A 289 -1.20 1.53 21.21
N LYS A 290 -2.52 1.71 21.39
CA LYS A 290 -3.38 0.74 22.11
C LYS A 290 -3.45 -0.61 21.40
N ILE A 291 -3.54 -0.62 20.06
CA ILE A 291 -3.56 -1.85 19.27
C ILE A 291 -2.23 -2.61 19.38
N VAL A 292 -1.11 -1.91 19.31
CA VAL A 292 0.22 -2.53 19.49
C VAL A 292 0.35 -3.14 20.88
N LYS A 293 -0.12 -2.43 21.93
CA LYS A 293 -0.09 -2.94 23.30
C LYS A 293 -0.99 -4.17 23.50
N LEU A 294 -2.22 -4.17 22.97
CA LEU A 294 -3.13 -5.31 23.02
C LEU A 294 -2.56 -6.57 22.35
N ARG A 295 -1.88 -6.41 21.20
CA ARG A 295 -1.21 -7.51 20.53
C ARG A 295 -0.21 -8.22 21.44
N GLU A 296 0.52 -7.46 22.26
CA GLU A 296 1.49 -8.04 23.20
C GLU A 296 0.82 -8.81 24.33
N GLU A 297 -0.28 -8.26 24.86
CA GLU A 297 -1.04 -8.94 25.92
C GLU A 297 -1.55 -10.30 25.45
N VAL A 298 -2.06 -10.39 24.22
CA VAL A 298 -2.56 -11.64 23.62
C VAL A 298 -1.43 -12.63 23.28
N ALA A 299 -0.23 -12.15 22.97
CA ALA A 299 0.92 -13.00 22.66
C ALA A 299 1.59 -13.60 23.92
N LEU A 300 1.24 -13.11 25.11
CA LEU A 300 1.75 -13.58 26.40
C LEU A 300 0.79 -14.58 27.08
N LEU A 301 -0.44 -14.75 26.57
CA LEU A 301 -1.43 -15.75 26.96
C LEU A 301 -1.38 -16.97 26.02
#